data_59f180d902d7f3e012fbcceb577d1964
#
_entry.id   59f180d902d7f3e012fbcceb577d1964
#
_cell.length_a   1.000
_cell.length_b   1.000
_cell.length_c   1.000
_cell.angle_alpha   90.00
_cell.angle_beta   90.00
_cell.angle_gamma   90.00
#
_symmetry.space_group_name_H-M   'P 1'
#
loop_
_entity.id
_entity.type
_entity.pdbx_description
1 polymer ?
#
loop_
_entity_poly.entity_id
_entity_poly.type
_entity_poly.pdbx_seq_one_letter_code
_entity_poly.pdbx_strand_id
1 'polypeptide(L)'
;MPVGARRTGDGRTDGGPAGHWAAAPNGAARRCPASNGPSERGAAASGRDEGRPLGTGGTAASGRRGEALAAEHLERLGWRVLDRNWRCSAGEIDLVVHDPLEDALVFVEVKYRTGTGYGAPLEAITHAKRMHLRAVAAVWLREHGMSLPVGTRVRIDGLGIVKLPGRRAEFTHVRGLS
;
A
#
# COMPACT_ATOMS: atom_id res chain seq x y z
N MET A 1 47.01 -49.50 7.09
CA MET A 1 47.20 -48.06 7.35
C MET A 1 46.10 -47.31 6.63
N PRO A 2 45.03 -46.82 7.31
CA PRO A 2 43.99 -46.06 6.65
C PRO A 2 44.30 -44.56 6.75
N VAL A 3 44.18 -43.86 5.63
CA VAL A 3 44.39 -42.44 5.51
C VAL A 3 43.06 -41.73 5.81
N GLY A 4 43.09 -40.79 6.75
CA GLY A 4 41.95 -40.07 7.29
C GLY A 4 41.32 -39.11 6.32
N ALA A 5 39.99 -39.17 6.26
CA ALA A 5 39.12 -38.21 5.59
C ALA A 5 39.02 -36.95 6.44
N ARG A 6 39.44 -35.81 5.90
CA ARG A 6 39.17 -34.48 6.47
C ARG A 6 37.78 -34.02 6.03
N ARG A 7 36.88 -33.86 6.96
CA ARG A 7 35.62 -33.14 6.80
C ARG A 7 35.91 -31.65 6.89
N THR A 8 35.77 -30.93 5.81
CA THR A 8 35.62 -29.47 5.82
C THR A 8 34.13 -29.18 5.70
N GLY A 9 33.49 -28.93 6.84
CA GLY A 9 32.19 -28.36 6.92
C GLY A 9 32.35 -26.83 6.90
N ASP A 10 32.08 -26.22 5.77
CA ASP A 10 31.86 -24.75 5.71
C ASP A 10 30.37 -24.49 5.57
N GLY A 11 29.71 -24.43 6.71
CA GLY A 11 28.34 -24.01 6.86
C GLY A 11 28.26 -22.50 6.92
N ARG A 12 28.42 -21.81 5.80
CA ARG A 12 28.03 -20.41 5.71
C ARG A 12 26.51 -20.34 5.54
N THR A 13 25.81 -20.14 6.62
CA THR A 13 24.48 -19.58 6.63
C THR A 13 24.66 -18.10 6.31
N ASP A 14 24.46 -17.72 5.04
CA ASP A 14 24.31 -16.34 4.65
C ASP A 14 23.03 -15.79 5.29
N GLY A 15 23.21 -15.17 6.45
CA GLY A 15 22.24 -14.26 7.04
C GLY A 15 22.17 -13.02 6.17
N GLY A 16 21.20 -12.98 5.22
CA GLY A 16 20.89 -11.79 4.48
C GLY A 16 20.53 -10.64 5.43
N PRO A 17 20.67 -9.37 5.03
CA PRO A 17 20.49 -8.20 5.89
C PRO A 17 19.00 -8.01 6.24
N ALA A 18 18.53 -8.72 7.25
CA ALA A 18 17.13 -8.67 7.70
C ALA A 18 16.85 -7.49 8.66
N GLY A 19 17.75 -6.49 8.77
CA GLY A 19 17.76 -5.59 9.93
C GLY A 19 17.27 -4.16 9.75
N HIS A 20 17.08 -3.64 8.56
CA HIS A 20 16.93 -2.16 8.38
C HIS A 20 15.56 -1.65 7.97
N TRP A 21 14.60 -2.51 7.71
CA TRP A 21 13.21 -2.13 7.48
C TRP A 21 12.48 -2.01 8.83
N ALA A 22 12.69 -0.92 9.58
CA ALA A 22 11.94 -0.71 10.81
C ALA A 22 10.47 -0.42 10.47
N ALA A 23 9.55 -1.19 11.08
CA ALA A 23 8.14 -0.83 11.02
C ALA A 23 7.95 0.55 11.68
N ALA A 24 7.24 1.46 11.02
CA ALA A 24 6.75 2.65 11.69
C ALA A 24 5.89 2.20 12.88
N PRO A 25 5.92 2.89 14.03
CA PRO A 25 5.13 2.50 15.19
C PRO A 25 3.65 2.43 14.81
N ASN A 26 3.06 1.26 15.01
CA ASN A 26 1.70 0.91 14.64
C ASN A 26 0.67 1.95 15.08
N GLY A 27 -0.16 2.42 14.14
CA GLY A 27 -1.57 2.65 14.43
C GLY A 27 -1.99 4.04 14.89
N ALA A 28 -1.40 5.12 14.39
CA ALA A 28 -2.11 6.40 14.40
C ALA A 28 -1.99 6.99 12.99
N ALA A 29 -3.13 7.31 12.36
CA ALA A 29 -3.17 8.07 11.12
C ALA A 29 -2.37 9.36 11.34
N ARG A 30 -1.10 9.38 10.94
CA ARG A 30 -0.22 10.54 11.10
C ARG A 30 -0.64 11.54 10.04
N ARG A 31 -1.17 12.67 10.52
CA ARG A 31 -1.42 13.83 9.67
C ARG A 31 -0.10 14.51 9.41
N CYS A 32 0.18 14.80 8.14
CA CYS A 32 1.25 15.75 7.80
C CYS A 32 1.06 17.05 8.57
N PRO A 33 2.13 17.65 9.12
CA PRO A 33 2.07 19.03 9.56
C PRO A 33 1.66 19.90 8.36
N ALA A 34 0.61 20.71 8.56
CA ALA A 34 0.12 21.62 7.55
C ALA A 34 1.27 22.54 7.11
N SER A 35 1.61 22.51 5.82
CA SER A 35 2.42 23.56 5.22
C SER A 35 1.60 24.84 5.27
N ASN A 36 2.07 25.85 5.99
CA ASN A 36 1.52 27.20 5.99
C ASN A 36 1.67 27.79 4.58
N GLY A 37 0.62 27.68 3.77
CA GLY A 37 0.43 28.44 2.55
C GLY A 37 -0.56 29.58 2.83
N PRO A 38 -0.45 30.74 2.18
CA PRO A 38 -1.25 31.91 2.49
C PRO A 38 -2.74 31.65 2.18
N SER A 39 -3.57 32.03 3.13
CA SER A 39 -5.03 32.03 2.98
C SER A 39 -5.46 33.13 2.02
N GLU A 40 -5.98 32.79 0.86
CA GLU A 40 -6.81 33.70 0.08
C GLU A 40 -8.28 33.42 0.35
N ARG A 41 -8.93 34.42 0.92
CA ARG A 41 -10.38 34.50 1.10
C ARG A 41 -11.00 34.91 -0.23
N GLY A 42 -11.96 34.17 -0.72
CA GLY A 42 -12.73 34.51 -1.92
C GLY A 42 -14.05 33.77 -2.01
N ALA A 43 -15.10 34.44 -1.54
CA ALA A 43 -16.47 34.48 -2.05
C ALA A 43 -17.28 33.20 -2.36
N ALA A 44 -18.43 33.17 -1.69
CA ALA A 44 -19.57 32.28 -1.88
C ALA A 44 -20.13 32.31 -3.33
N ALA A 45 -20.46 31.10 -3.84
CA ALA A 45 -21.52 30.96 -4.85
C ALA A 45 -22.32 29.70 -4.54
N SER A 46 -23.57 29.91 -4.19
CA SER A 46 -24.65 28.93 -4.07
C SER A 46 -24.93 28.31 -5.43
N GLY A 47 -24.63 27.03 -5.63
CA GLY A 47 -25.02 26.23 -6.79
C GLY A 47 -25.74 24.98 -6.33
N ARG A 48 -26.98 24.82 -6.78
CA ARG A 48 -27.92 23.76 -6.45
C ARG A 48 -27.38 22.41 -6.89
N ASP A 49 -27.41 21.47 -5.95
CA ASP A 49 -27.15 20.05 -6.13
C ASP A 49 -28.29 19.42 -6.94
N GLU A 50 -28.09 19.19 -8.24
CA GLU A 50 -28.94 18.32 -9.03
C GLU A 50 -28.10 17.27 -9.73
N GLY A 51 -28.26 16.02 -9.31
CA GLY A 51 -27.82 14.87 -10.09
C GLY A 51 -26.56 14.16 -9.63
N ARG A 52 -26.45 13.77 -8.36
CA ARG A 52 -25.51 12.77 -7.92
C ARG A 52 -26.03 11.39 -8.33
N PRO A 53 -25.38 10.69 -9.29
CA PRO A 53 -25.70 9.28 -9.53
C PRO A 53 -25.39 8.51 -8.24
N LEU A 54 -26.32 7.68 -7.80
CA LEU A 54 -26.16 6.70 -6.70
C LEU A 54 -25.07 5.69 -7.08
N GLY A 55 -23.84 6.15 -7.13
CA GLY A 55 -22.64 5.30 -7.26
C GLY A 55 -22.31 4.76 -5.89
N THR A 56 -22.58 3.50 -5.67
CA THR A 56 -22.22 2.60 -4.60
C THR A 56 -20.87 2.95 -3.96
N GLY A 57 -20.87 3.96 -3.12
CA GLY A 57 -19.78 4.23 -2.20
C GLY A 57 -19.77 3.08 -1.18
N GLY A 58 -18.77 2.22 -1.25
CA GLY A 58 -18.48 1.33 -0.14
C GLY A 58 -18.41 2.17 1.12
N THR A 59 -19.18 1.79 2.16
CA THR A 59 -19.15 2.51 3.43
C THR A 59 -17.69 2.56 3.93
N ALA A 60 -17.32 3.57 4.70
CA ALA A 60 -15.97 3.64 5.30
C ALA A 60 -15.60 2.35 6.07
N ALA A 61 -16.60 1.63 6.58
CA ALA A 61 -16.43 0.32 7.19
C ALA A 61 -16.01 -0.76 6.17
N SER A 62 -16.56 -0.73 4.95
CA SER A 62 -16.20 -1.64 3.87
C SER A 62 -14.76 -1.41 3.39
N GLY A 63 -14.34 -0.14 3.26
CA GLY A 63 -12.95 0.22 2.95
C GLY A 63 -11.97 -0.34 3.98
N ARG A 64 -12.17 -0.03 5.26
CA ARG A 64 -11.31 -0.55 6.35
C ARG A 64 -11.23 -2.08 6.38
N ARG A 65 -12.36 -2.77 6.09
CA ARG A 65 -12.37 -4.23 6.00
C ARG A 65 -11.51 -4.74 4.85
N GLY A 66 -11.57 -4.08 3.68
CA GLY A 66 -10.74 -4.41 2.52
C GLY A 66 -9.26 -4.24 2.82
N GLU A 67 -8.87 -3.12 3.42
CA GLU A 67 -7.50 -2.83 3.83
C GLU A 67 -6.94 -3.83 4.85
N ALA A 68 -7.77 -4.24 5.83
CA ALA A 68 -7.39 -5.28 6.79
C ALA A 68 -7.14 -6.63 6.11
N LEU A 69 -8.03 -7.05 5.18
CA LEU A 69 -7.86 -8.27 4.40
C LEU A 69 -6.63 -8.21 3.49
N ALA A 70 -6.36 -7.04 2.89
CA ALA A 70 -5.18 -6.80 2.07
C ALA A 70 -3.90 -6.98 2.87
N ALA A 71 -3.81 -6.34 4.02
CA ALA A 71 -2.65 -6.43 4.90
C ALA A 71 -2.39 -7.87 5.35
N GLU A 72 -3.42 -8.58 5.84
CA GLU A 72 -3.33 -9.99 6.23
C GLU A 72 -2.89 -10.89 5.07
N HIS A 73 -3.39 -10.62 3.86
CA HIS A 73 -3.00 -11.37 2.67
C HIS A 73 -1.52 -11.20 2.34
N LEU A 74 -1.01 -9.95 2.34
CA LEU A 74 0.38 -9.65 2.05
C LEU A 74 1.32 -10.18 3.14
N GLU A 75 0.94 -10.06 4.42
CA GLU A 75 1.69 -10.63 5.55
C GLU A 75 1.82 -12.17 5.44
N ARG A 76 0.76 -12.87 4.99
CA ARG A 76 0.83 -14.32 4.72
C ARG A 76 1.74 -14.69 3.55
N LEU A 77 1.98 -13.78 2.62
CA LEU A 77 2.96 -13.91 1.55
C LEU A 77 4.39 -13.57 1.99
N GLY A 78 4.60 -13.25 3.28
CA GLY A 78 5.89 -12.89 3.85
C GLY A 78 6.23 -11.39 3.69
N TRP A 79 5.32 -10.57 3.18
CA TRP A 79 5.54 -9.13 3.06
C TRP A 79 5.39 -8.45 4.42
N ARG A 80 6.13 -7.39 4.64
CA ARG A 80 6.05 -6.64 5.89
C ARG A 80 5.27 -5.33 5.68
N VAL A 81 4.21 -5.14 6.45
CA VAL A 81 3.46 -3.88 6.47
C VAL A 81 4.24 -2.85 7.28
N LEU A 82 4.56 -1.72 6.66
CA LEU A 82 5.30 -0.60 7.23
C LEU A 82 4.35 0.49 7.70
N ASP A 83 3.30 0.79 6.92
CA ASP A 83 2.32 1.82 7.25
C ASP A 83 0.94 1.45 6.71
N ARG A 84 -0.11 1.97 7.35
CA ARG A 84 -1.51 1.73 6.96
C ARG A 84 -2.30 3.04 6.99
N ASN A 85 -3.11 3.27 5.97
CA ASN A 85 -4.01 4.43 5.90
C ASN A 85 -3.26 5.76 6.10
N TRP A 86 -2.07 5.84 5.52
CA TRP A 86 -1.28 7.06 5.64
C TRP A 86 -1.88 8.18 4.81
N ARG A 87 -1.94 9.39 5.40
CA ARG A 87 -2.62 10.55 4.80
C ARG A 87 -1.77 11.79 4.85
N CYS A 88 -1.83 12.56 3.77
CA CYS A 88 -1.22 13.89 3.67
C CYS A 88 -2.13 14.85 2.89
N SER A 89 -1.70 16.09 2.71
CA SER A 89 -2.45 17.09 1.92
C SER A 89 -2.65 16.69 0.46
N ALA A 90 -1.78 15.82 -0.08
CA ALA A 90 -1.88 15.31 -1.45
C ALA A 90 -2.83 14.12 -1.58
N GLY A 91 -3.27 13.48 -0.49
CA GLY A 91 -4.17 12.34 -0.52
C GLY A 91 -3.83 11.24 0.50
N GLU A 92 -4.18 10.00 0.16
CA GLU A 92 -4.00 8.84 1.03
C GLU A 92 -3.40 7.65 0.29
N ILE A 93 -2.72 6.77 1.03
CA ILE A 93 -2.24 5.45 0.62
C ILE A 93 -2.78 4.42 1.59
N ASP A 94 -3.38 3.35 1.06
CA ASP A 94 -4.00 2.32 1.87
C ASP A 94 -2.96 1.51 2.65
N LEU A 95 -1.89 1.04 1.97
CA LEU A 95 -0.79 0.30 2.60
C LEU A 95 0.57 0.71 2.03
N VAL A 96 1.57 0.77 2.90
CA VAL A 96 2.99 0.83 2.54
C VAL A 96 3.63 -0.45 3.06
N VAL A 97 4.26 -1.22 2.18
CA VAL A 97 4.78 -2.55 2.51
C VAL A 97 6.19 -2.76 1.93
N HIS A 98 6.95 -3.67 2.54
CA HIS A 98 8.19 -4.20 2.01
C HIS A 98 7.95 -5.57 1.37
N ASP A 99 8.29 -5.70 0.09
CA ASP A 99 8.33 -6.96 -0.65
C ASP A 99 9.73 -7.58 -0.51
N PRO A 100 9.90 -8.65 0.29
CA PRO A 100 11.22 -9.24 0.56
C PRO A 100 11.81 -9.97 -0.63
N LEU A 101 10.99 -10.37 -1.62
CA LEU A 101 11.47 -11.11 -2.80
C LEU A 101 12.19 -10.19 -3.79
N GLU A 102 11.71 -8.95 -3.92
CA GLU A 102 12.30 -7.95 -4.81
C GLU A 102 13.09 -6.88 -4.06
N ASP A 103 13.15 -6.98 -2.72
CA ASP A 103 13.69 -5.96 -1.81
C ASP A 103 13.18 -4.57 -2.16
N ALA A 104 11.85 -4.44 -2.28
CA ALA A 104 11.19 -3.26 -2.77
C ALA A 104 10.23 -2.66 -1.74
N LEU A 105 10.20 -1.33 -1.67
CA LEU A 105 9.15 -0.57 -1.02
C LEU A 105 7.96 -0.46 -1.96
N VAL A 106 6.79 -0.91 -1.52
CA VAL A 106 5.60 -0.97 -2.35
C VAL A 106 4.46 -0.17 -1.71
N PHE A 107 3.90 0.76 -2.49
CA PHE A 107 2.69 1.50 -2.16
C PHE A 107 1.51 0.79 -2.78
N VAL A 108 0.55 0.35 -1.96
CA VAL A 108 -0.57 -0.49 -2.42
C VAL A 108 -1.88 0.26 -2.33
N GLU A 109 -2.58 0.34 -3.45
CA GLU A 109 -3.98 0.78 -3.54
C GLU A 109 -4.89 -0.43 -3.45
N VAL A 110 -5.84 -0.42 -2.51
CA VAL A 110 -6.76 -1.54 -2.26
C VAL A 110 -8.14 -1.25 -2.84
N LYS A 111 -8.68 -2.18 -3.61
CA LYS A 111 -10.05 -2.12 -4.14
C LYS A 111 -10.86 -3.31 -3.65
N TYR A 112 -11.74 -3.07 -2.70
CA TYR A 112 -12.60 -4.08 -2.11
C TYR A 112 -14.02 -4.05 -2.70
N ARG A 113 -14.54 -5.22 -3.07
CA ARG A 113 -15.88 -5.41 -3.62
C ARG A 113 -16.60 -6.57 -2.92
N THR A 114 -17.90 -6.39 -2.68
CA THR A 114 -18.77 -7.42 -2.07
C THR A 114 -19.74 -8.04 -3.07
N GLY A 115 -19.59 -7.75 -4.37
CA GLY A 115 -20.43 -8.25 -5.45
C GLY A 115 -19.68 -8.33 -6.77
N THR A 116 -20.27 -9.04 -7.74
CA THR A 116 -19.68 -9.27 -9.09
C THR A 116 -20.17 -8.27 -10.14
N GLY A 117 -21.09 -7.35 -9.80
CA GLY A 117 -21.79 -6.49 -10.76
C GLY A 117 -20.99 -5.33 -11.38
N TYR A 118 -19.70 -5.20 -11.10
CA TYR A 118 -18.92 -4.00 -11.42
C TYR A 118 -17.53 -4.29 -12.01
N GLY A 119 -17.39 -5.16 -12.98
CA GLY A 119 -16.10 -5.42 -13.62
C GLY A 119 -14.96 -5.86 -12.67
N ALA A 120 -13.74 -5.96 -13.16
CA ALA A 120 -12.60 -6.29 -12.32
C ALA A 120 -12.28 -5.11 -11.35
N PRO A 121 -11.99 -5.39 -10.06
CA PRO A 121 -11.74 -4.33 -9.07
C PRO A 121 -10.67 -3.31 -9.48
N LEU A 122 -9.67 -3.74 -10.26
CA LEU A 122 -8.52 -2.92 -10.65
C LEU A 122 -8.72 -2.12 -11.96
N GLU A 123 -9.77 -2.42 -12.75
CA GLU A 123 -10.14 -1.59 -13.92
C GLU A 123 -10.48 -0.14 -13.52
N ALA A 124 -10.85 0.08 -12.26
CA ALA A 124 -11.13 1.40 -11.71
C ALA A 124 -9.88 2.26 -11.43
N ILE A 125 -8.65 1.72 -11.59
CA ILE A 125 -7.42 2.48 -11.36
C ILE A 125 -7.03 3.23 -12.64
N THR A 126 -7.57 4.43 -12.79
CA THR A 126 -7.31 5.31 -13.94
C THR A 126 -5.89 5.86 -13.93
N HIS A 127 -5.44 6.40 -15.08
CA HIS A 127 -4.16 7.12 -15.18
C HIS A 127 -4.08 8.28 -14.16
N ALA A 128 -5.14 9.06 -14.01
CA ALA A 128 -5.18 10.16 -13.03
C ALA A 128 -4.99 9.64 -11.59
N LYS A 129 -5.61 8.51 -11.23
CA LYS A 129 -5.40 7.89 -9.91
C LYS A 129 -3.95 7.43 -9.72
N ARG A 130 -3.32 6.86 -10.75
CA ARG A 130 -1.90 6.46 -10.70
C ARG A 130 -0.97 7.64 -10.48
N MET A 131 -1.19 8.75 -11.21
CA MET A 131 -0.41 9.98 -11.01
C MET A 131 -0.59 10.56 -9.61
N HIS A 132 -1.82 10.51 -9.09
CA HIS A 132 -2.11 10.91 -7.72
C HIS A 132 -1.38 10.05 -6.70
N LEU A 133 -1.41 8.71 -6.82
CA LEU A 133 -0.68 7.80 -5.95
C LEU A 133 0.83 8.06 -5.97
N ARG A 134 1.40 8.37 -7.15
CA ARG A 134 2.82 8.76 -7.26
C ARG A 134 3.14 10.03 -6.48
N ALA A 135 2.27 11.03 -6.55
CA ALA A 135 2.45 12.27 -5.80
C ALA A 135 2.40 12.01 -4.28
N VAL A 136 1.44 11.20 -3.82
CA VAL A 136 1.31 10.85 -2.41
C VAL A 136 2.51 10.01 -1.93
N ALA A 137 2.94 9.03 -2.73
CA ALA A 137 4.13 8.21 -2.44
C ALA A 137 5.41 9.07 -2.33
N ALA A 138 5.57 10.07 -3.19
CA ALA A 138 6.71 11.00 -3.12
C ALA A 138 6.72 11.81 -1.80
N VAL A 139 5.55 12.19 -1.28
CA VAL A 139 5.45 12.86 0.03
C VAL A 139 5.86 11.90 1.15
N TRP A 140 5.36 10.65 1.13
CA TRP A 140 5.74 9.63 2.11
C TRP A 140 7.26 9.37 2.11
N LEU A 141 7.85 9.22 0.92
CA LEU A 141 9.30 9.03 0.74
C LEU A 141 10.10 10.21 1.29
N ARG A 142 9.65 11.44 1.12
CA ARG A 142 10.31 12.62 1.67
C ARG A 142 10.32 12.61 3.20
N GLU A 143 9.25 12.11 3.83
CA GLU A 143 9.12 12.07 5.29
C GLU A 143 9.85 10.89 5.94
N HIS A 144 9.94 9.75 5.24
CA HIS A 144 10.46 8.49 5.78
C HIS A 144 11.71 7.97 5.05
N GLY A 145 12.04 8.55 3.91
CA GLY A 145 13.08 8.02 3.01
C GLY A 145 14.48 8.02 3.61
N MET A 146 14.77 8.90 4.58
CA MET A 146 16.08 8.91 5.28
C MET A 146 16.32 7.64 6.11
N SER A 147 15.27 6.91 6.45
CA SER A 147 15.35 5.62 7.17
C SER A 147 15.40 4.41 6.24
N LEU A 148 15.38 4.63 4.91
CA LEU A 148 15.42 3.57 3.92
C LEU A 148 16.85 3.32 3.43
N PRO A 149 17.17 2.09 3.00
CA PRO A 149 18.44 1.78 2.36
C PRO A 149 18.66 2.62 1.11
N VAL A 150 19.91 2.98 0.84
CA VAL A 150 20.28 3.65 -0.41
C VAL A 150 20.00 2.71 -1.59
N GLY A 151 19.33 3.23 -2.63
CA GLY A 151 18.97 2.44 -3.79
C GLY A 151 17.70 1.60 -3.63
N THR A 152 16.92 1.80 -2.56
CA THR A 152 15.62 1.14 -2.37
C THR A 152 14.75 1.26 -3.63
N ARG A 153 14.34 0.11 -4.17
CA ARG A 153 13.37 0.07 -5.29
C ARG A 153 12.00 0.48 -4.79
N VAL A 154 11.32 1.32 -5.56
CA VAL A 154 9.97 1.80 -5.24
C VAL A 154 8.99 1.33 -6.30
N ARG A 155 7.84 0.81 -5.88
CA ARG A 155 6.78 0.32 -6.77
C ARG A 155 5.41 0.75 -6.26
N ILE A 156 4.46 0.93 -7.17
CA ILE A 156 3.05 1.14 -6.85
C ILE A 156 2.27 -0.04 -7.39
N ASP A 157 1.49 -0.69 -6.54
CA ASP A 157 0.71 -1.87 -6.88
C ASP A 157 -0.79 -1.63 -6.63
N GLY A 158 -1.63 -2.41 -7.34
CA GLY A 158 -3.05 -2.50 -7.07
C GLY A 158 -3.42 -3.86 -6.50
N LEU A 159 -4.20 -3.89 -5.43
CA LEU A 159 -4.72 -5.12 -4.85
C LEU A 159 -6.25 -5.12 -4.85
N GLY A 160 -6.83 -5.85 -5.81
CA GLY A 160 -8.27 -6.09 -5.90
C GLY A 160 -8.70 -7.23 -4.99
N ILE A 161 -9.80 -7.03 -4.27
CA ILE A 161 -10.39 -8.04 -3.39
C ILE A 161 -11.88 -8.17 -3.69
N VAL A 162 -12.31 -9.37 -4.04
CA VAL A 162 -13.73 -9.72 -4.17
C VAL A 162 -14.11 -10.66 -3.06
N LYS A 163 -15.11 -10.29 -2.24
CA LYS A 163 -15.63 -11.10 -1.14
C LYS A 163 -17.12 -11.29 -1.28
N LEU A 164 -17.51 -12.43 -1.77
CA LEU A 164 -18.92 -12.82 -1.87
C LEU A 164 -19.42 -13.44 -0.55
N PRO A 165 -20.73 -13.33 -0.25
CA PRO A 165 -21.33 -14.02 0.89
C PRO A 165 -21.05 -15.53 0.83
N GLY A 166 -20.65 -16.13 1.94
CA GLY A 166 -20.37 -17.57 2.03
C GLY A 166 -19.12 -18.07 1.31
N ARG A 167 -18.41 -17.23 0.54
CA ARG A 167 -17.18 -17.62 -0.18
C ARG A 167 -15.93 -17.06 0.48
N ARG A 168 -14.76 -17.63 0.18
CA ARG A 168 -13.46 -17.04 0.53
C ARG A 168 -13.25 -15.77 -0.27
N ALA A 169 -12.42 -14.85 0.24
CA ALA A 169 -11.99 -13.67 -0.51
C ALA A 169 -11.06 -14.10 -1.66
N GLU A 170 -11.29 -13.53 -2.84
CA GLU A 170 -10.43 -13.67 -4.00
C GLU A 170 -9.58 -12.42 -4.14
N PHE A 171 -8.29 -12.62 -4.40
CA PHE A 171 -7.31 -11.54 -4.49
C PHE A 171 -6.74 -11.47 -5.91
N THR A 172 -6.69 -10.27 -6.47
CA THR A 172 -6.03 -9.98 -7.74
C THR A 172 -4.97 -8.92 -7.49
N HIS A 173 -3.70 -9.28 -7.65
CA HIS A 173 -2.58 -8.38 -7.42
C HIS A 173 -1.98 -7.96 -8.77
N VAL A 174 -1.97 -6.66 -9.06
CA VAL A 174 -1.29 -6.07 -10.22
C VAL A 174 -0.10 -5.29 -9.72
N ARG A 175 1.09 -5.75 -10.11
CA ARG A 175 2.36 -5.13 -9.75
C ARG A 175 2.72 -4.05 -10.77
N GLY A 176 3.32 -2.97 -10.29
CA GLY A 176 3.85 -1.90 -11.13
C GLY A 176 2.79 -1.16 -11.93
N LEU A 177 1.87 -0.50 -11.26
CA LEU A 177 0.92 0.42 -11.90
C LEU A 177 1.67 1.60 -12.53
N SER A 178 2.12 1.42 -13.76
CA SER A 178 2.86 2.42 -14.54
C SER A 178 1.95 3.30 -15.40
#